data_2f45291824ea9cafc7fa9515bf7e4444
#
_entry.id   2f45291824ea9cafc7fa9515bf7e4444
#
_cell.length_a   1.000
_cell.length_b   1.000
_cell.length_c   1.000
_cell.angle_alpha   90.00
_cell.angle_beta   90.00
_cell.angle_gamma   90.00
#
_symmetry.space_group_name_H-M   'P 1'
#
loop_
_entity.id
_entity.type
_entity.pdbx_description
1 polymer ?
#
loop_
_entity_poly.entity_id
_entity_poly.type
_entity_poly.pdbx_seq_one_letter_code
_entity_poly.pdbx_strand_id
1 'polypeptide(L)'
;MRHIYRFGNCSARKAGKRNNLIYIDADACPVRQEAIDIALRHQVRLVMVTNGGVRPYPHELIEMKYVSQGPDEADKWIVSTAGQNDIIITNDILLAAEALRKGAAVLRPDGSELTQANIGNQLASRDLMADLRAAMPLDMAKAGGGRAFSSSDRGRFKQALDQKVKQLIS
;
A
#
# COMPACT_ATOMS: atom_id res chain seq x y z
N MET A 1 -13.64 -14.64 -30.25
CA MET A 1 -14.48 -13.77 -29.41
C MET A 1 -13.58 -12.86 -28.59
N ARG A 2 -13.56 -11.57 -28.92
CA ARG A 2 -12.75 -10.57 -28.22
C ARG A 2 -13.54 -10.10 -26.99
N HIS A 3 -13.11 -10.46 -25.79
CA HIS A 3 -13.65 -9.88 -24.55
C HIS A 3 -13.10 -8.46 -24.42
N ILE A 4 -13.96 -7.49 -24.71
CA ILE A 4 -13.70 -6.06 -24.50
C ILE A 4 -13.85 -5.81 -23.00
N TYR A 5 -12.72 -5.72 -22.28
CA TYR A 5 -12.72 -5.19 -20.91
C TYR A 5 -13.08 -3.71 -20.98
N ARG A 6 -14.30 -3.41 -20.57
CA ARG A 6 -14.82 -2.05 -20.49
C ARG A 6 -14.03 -1.32 -19.42
N PHE A 7 -13.19 -0.39 -19.82
CA PHE A 7 -12.53 0.55 -18.92
C PHE A 7 -13.60 1.38 -18.20
N GLY A 8 -13.86 1.02 -16.94
CA GLY A 8 -14.71 1.81 -16.08
C GLY A 8 -13.98 3.09 -15.71
N ASN A 9 -14.45 4.20 -16.24
CA ASN A 9 -14.09 5.55 -15.84
C ASN A 9 -14.24 5.65 -14.32
N CYS A 10 -13.17 6.00 -13.60
CA CYS A 10 -13.20 6.35 -12.19
C CYS A 10 -13.96 7.70 -12.03
N SER A 11 -15.28 7.65 -12.25
CA SER A 11 -16.16 8.79 -12.09
C SER A 11 -16.42 9.01 -10.60
N ALA A 12 -16.01 10.18 -10.14
CA ALA A 12 -16.55 10.94 -9.03
C ALA A 12 -17.18 10.11 -7.89
N ARG A 13 -16.52 10.08 -6.74
CA ARG A 13 -17.07 9.60 -5.47
C ARG A 13 -18.51 10.13 -5.30
N LYS A 14 -19.51 9.28 -5.51
CA LYS A 14 -20.89 9.62 -5.14
C LYS A 14 -20.91 9.80 -3.62
N ALA A 15 -21.17 11.00 -3.17
CA ALA A 15 -21.45 11.30 -1.78
C ALA A 15 -22.66 10.45 -1.35
N GLY A 16 -22.44 9.44 -0.47
CA GLY A 16 -23.57 8.64 0.02
C GLY A 16 -23.25 7.35 0.77
N LYS A 17 -22.08 6.75 0.59
CA LYS A 17 -21.56 5.68 1.47
C LYS A 17 -20.04 5.85 1.53
N ARG A 18 -19.48 5.95 2.73
CA ARG A 18 -18.01 5.93 2.94
C ARG A 18 -17.53 4.52 2.61
N ASN A 19 -17.23 4.29 1.33
CA ASN A 19 -16.58 3.07 0.91
C ASN A 19 -15.10 3.21 1.27
N ASN A 20 -14.74 2.73 2.45
CA ASN A 20 -13.33 2.59 2.82
C ASN A 20 -12.66 1.72 1.77
N LEU A 21 -11.55 2.19 1.22
CA LEU A 21 -10.78 1.49 0.20
C LEU A 21 -9.44 1.07 0.78
N ILE A 22 -8.96 -0.08 0.33
CA ILE A 22 -7.59 -0.51 0.58
C ILE A 22 -6.79 -0.22 -0.68
N TYR A 23 -5.67 0.46 -0.55
CA TYR A 23 -4.72 0.73 -1.64
C TYR A 23 -3.43 -0.02 -1.41
N ILE A 24 -2.89 -0.60 -2.47
CA ILE A 24 -1.64 -1.34 -2.43
C ILE A 24 -0.84 -1.08 -3.71
N ASP A 25 0.46 -0.81 -3.57
CA ASP A 25 1.40 -0.90 -4.68
C ASP A 25 1.65 -2.39 -4.96
N ALA A 26 1.03 -2.90 -6.00
CA ALA A 26 1.00 -4.33 -6.27
C ALA A 26 2.33 -4.88 -6.79
N ASP A 27 3.21 -4.05 -7.35
CA ASP A 27 4.49 -4.48 -7.89
C ASP A 27 5.52 -4.72 -6.77
N ALA A 28 5.46 -3.92 -5.70
CA ALA A 28 6.41 -3.97 -4.60
C ALA A 28 5.90 -4.71 -3.35
N CYS A 29 4.64 -5.18 -3.33
CA CYS A 29 4.03 -5.71 -2.11
C CYS A 29 4.08 -7.25 -2.02
N PRO A 30 4.77 -7.81 -1.01
CA PRO A 30 4.87 -9.26 -0.82
C PRO A 30 3.61 -9.88 -0.19
N VAL A 31 2.67 -9.07 0.32
CA VAL A 31 1.45 -9.52 1.02
C VAL A 31 0.17 -9.26 0.22
N ARG A 32 0.31 -9.23 -1.10
CA ARG A 32 -0.79 -8.95 -2.02
C ARG A 32 -1.96 -9.92 -1.87
N GLN A 33 -1.66 -11.24 -1.77
CA GLN A 33 -2.71 -12.25 -1.61
C GLN A 33 -3.41 -12.14 -0.27
N GLU A 34 -2.68 -11.87 0.79
CA GLU A 34 -3.24 -11.66 2.13
C GLU A 34 -4.17 -10.44 2.17
N ALA A 35 -3.82 -9.37 1.47
CA ALA A 35 -4.67 -8.18 1.35
C ALA A 35 -5.97 -8.49 0.59
N ILE A 36 -5.89 -9.26 -0.50
CA ILE A 36 -7.06 -9.73 -1.25
C ILE A 36 -7.98 -10.56 -0.36
N ASP A 37 -7.42 -11.55 0.36
CA ASP A 37 -8.21 -12.44 1.24
C ASP A 37 -8.99 -11.65 2.31
N ILE A 38 -8.36 -10.65 2.92
CA ILE A 38 -9.00 -9.79 3.93
C ILE A 38 -10.05 -8.87 3.29
N ALA A 39 -9.75 -8.26 2.15
CA ALA A 39 -10.68 -7.41 1.43
C ALA A 39 -11.97 -8.15 1.06
N LEU A 40 -11.84 -9.36 0.54
CA LEU A 40 -12.98 -10.21 0.18
C LEU A 40 -13.77 -10.66 1.42
N ARG A 41 -13.10 -11.04 2.50
CA ARG A 41 -13.73 -11.45 3.76
C ARG A 41 -14.63 -10.35 4.32
N HIS A 42 -14.17 -9.12 4.30
CA HIS A 42 -14.89 -7.97 4.86
C HIS A 42 -15.76 -7.22 3.85
N GLN A 43 -15.83 -7.69 2.61
CA GLN A 43 -16.54 -7.03 1.52
C GLN A 43 -16.10 -5.57 1.29
N VAL A 44 -14.80 -5.30 1.44
CA VAL A 44 -14.17 -4.00 1.23
C VAL A 44 -13.47 -4.01 -0.13
N ARG A 45 -13.53 -2.89 -0.84
CA ARG A 45 -12.83 -2.77 -2.12
C ARG A 45 -11.32 -2.62 -1.92
N LEU A 46 -10.56 -3.33 -2.75
CA LEU A 46 -9.10 -3.22 -2.83
C LEU A 46 -8.70 -2.69 -4.20
N VAL A 47 -7.89 -1.65 -4.22
CA VAL A 47 -7.30 -1.09 -5.43
C VAL A 47 -5.83 -1.49 -5.48
N MET A 48 -5.49 -2.32 -6.47
CA MET A 48 -4.12 -2.72 -6.76
C MET A 48 -3.54 -1.79 -7.82
N VAL A 49 -2.59 -0.96 -7.43
CA VAL A 49 -1.90 -0.03 -8.33
C VAL A 49 -0.66 -0.72 -8.88
N THR A 50 -0.47 -0.68 -10.19
CA THR A 50 0.63 -1.39 -10.88
C THR A 50 1.05 -0.64 -12.14
N ASN A 51 2.30 -0.76 -12.51
CA ASN A 51 2.81 -0.28 -13.81
C ASN A 51 2.78 -1.36 -14.92
N GLY A 52 2.17 -2.54 -14.65
CA GLY A 52 1.89 -3.55 -15.67
C GLY A 52 2.41 -4.96 -15.39
N GLY A 53 3.14 -5.19 -14.30
CA GLY A 53 3.77 -6.49 -13.99
C GLY A 53 2.84 -7.51 -13.31
N VAL A 54 1.62 -7.13 -12.97
CA VAL A 54 0.73 -7.93 -12.11
C VAL A 54 -0.46 -8.46 -12.88
N ARG A 55 -0.75 -9.76 -12.70
CA ARG A 55 -1.92 -10.39 -13.30
C ARG A 55 -3.19 -9.91 -12.60
N PRO A 56 -4.24 -9.51 -13.36
CA PRO A 56 -5.54 -9.13 -12.80
C PRO A 56 -6.16 -10.23 -11.94
N TYR A 57 -6.82 -9.82 -10.87
CA TYR A 57 -7.61 -10.71 -10.04
C TYR A 57 -9.10 -10.57 -10.44
N PRO A 58 -9.79 -11.65 -10.85
CA PRO A 58 -11.13 -11.56 -11.42
C PRO A 58 -12.22 -11.50 -10.34
N HIS A 59 -12.36 -10.37 -9.68
CA HIS A 59 -13.40 -10.13 -8.68
C HIS A 59 -13.82 -8.66 -8.65
N GLU A 60 -15.11 -8.38 -8.49
CA GLU A 60 -15.67 -7.01 -8.54
C GLU A 60 -15.16 -6.07 -7.46
N LEU A 61 -14.73 -6.59 -6.30
CA LEU A 61 -14.15 -5.81 -5.20
C LEU A 61 -12.66 -5.54 -5.40
N ILE A 62 -12.02 -6.17 -6.37
CA ILE A 62 -10.58 -6.03 -6.62
C ILE A 62 -10.37 -5.24 -7.91
N GLU A 63 -10.00 -3.99 -7.78
CA GLU A 63 -9.77 -3.08 -8.89
C GLU A 63 -8.28 -3.04 -9.26
N MET A 64 -7.99 -3.11 -10.55
CA MET A 64 -6.63 -2.90 -11.06
C MET A 64 -6.50 -1.48 -11.59
N LYS A 65 -5.57 -0.72 -11.04
CA LYS A 65 -5.22 0.60 -11.55
C LYS A 65 -3.85 0.55 -12.21
N TYR A 66 -3.83 0.74 -13.51
CA TYR A 66 -2.59 0.84 -14.27
C TYR A 66 -2.10 2.28 -14.30
N VAL A 67 -0.84 2.48 -13.94
CA VAL A 67 -0.15 3.78 -14.01
C VAL A 67 0.98 3.73 -15.02
N SER A 68 1.50 4.90 -15.40
CA SER A 68 2.63 5.00 -16.32
C SER A 68 3.87 4.32 -15.74
N GLN A 69 4.75 3.86 -16.62
CA GLN A 69 6.07 3.40 -16.20
C GLN A 69 6.90 4.60 -15.74
N GLY A 70 7.40 4.53 -14.54
CA GLY A 70 8.23 5.57 -13.96
C GLY A 70 8.38 5.38 -12.46
N PRO A 71 9.42 5.96 -11.86
CA PRO A 71 9.60 5.93 -10.42
C PRO A 71 8.42 6.67 -9.74
N ASP A 72 7.92 6.11 -8.66
CA ASP A 72 6.92 6.69 -7.77
C ASP A 72 5.55 7.02 -8.42
N GLU A 73 5.25 6.54 -9.63
CA GLU A 73 3.96 6.83 -10.29
C GLU A 73 2.79 6.17 -9.57
N ALA A 74 2.98 4.94 -9.03
CA ALA A 74 1.99 4.28 -8.18
C ALA A 74 1.76 5.07 -6.89
N ASP A 75 2.83 5.52 -6.23
CA ASP A 75 2.78 6.29 -4.99
C ASP A 75 2.06 7.63 -5.19
N LYS A 76 2.42 8.38 -6.22
CA LYS A 76 1.77 9.65 -6.58
C LYS A 76 0.26 9.46 -6.81
N TRP A 77 -0.11 8.41 -7.54
CA TRP A 77 -1.51 8.12 -7.80
C TRP A 77 -2.25 7.75 -6.51
N ILE A 78 -1.68 6.87 -5.67
CA ILE A 78 -2.25 6.49 -4.37
C ILE A 78 -2.47 7.74 -3.51
N VAL A 79 -1.43 8.56 -3.34
CA VAL A 79 -1.53 9.81 -2.55
C VAL A 79 -2.60 10.74 -3.11
N SER A 80 -2.67 10.92 -4.43
CA SER A 80 -3.66 11.83 -5.03
C SER A 80 -5.09 11.37 -4.82
N THR A 81 -5.32 10.06 -4.71
CA THR A 81 -6.64 9.43 -4.70
C THR A 81 -7.12 9.06 -3.29
N ALA A 82 -6.24 8.53 -2.45
CA ALA A 82 -6.57 8.11 -1.10
C ALA A 82 -6.94 9.29 -0.21
N GLY A 83 -7.83 9.04 0.74
CA GLY A 83 -8.32 10.04 1.67
C GLY A 83 -8.61 9.48 3.05
N GLN A 84 -9.36 10.25 3.83
CA GLN A 84 -9.73 9.88 5.19
C GLN A 84 -10.47 8.53 5.22
N ASN A 85 -10.09 7.68 6.16
CA ASN A 85 -10.62 6.33 6.39
C ASN A 85 -10.26 5.29 5.31
N ASP A 86 -9.38 5.61 4.37
CA ASP A 86 -8.76 4.60 3.50
C ASP A 86 -7.58 3.93 4.22
N ILE A 87 -7.23 2.72 3.79
CA ILE A 87 -6.04 1.99 4.27
C ILE A 87 -5.03 1.93 3.13
N ILE A 88 -3.78 2.29 3.42
CA ILE A 88 -2.68 2.18 2.46
C ILE A 88 -1.69 1.16 2.98
N ILE A 89 -1.29 0.23 2.10
CA ILE A 89 -0.29 -0.79 2.41
C ILE A 89 0.98 -0.43 1.65
N THR A 90 2.02 -0.02 2.38
CA THR A 90 3.29 0.39 1.78
C THR A 90 4.47 0.25 2.73
N ASN A 91 5.67 0.08 2.17
CA ASN A 91 6.95 0.24 2.87
C ASN A 91 7.56 1.63 2.63
N ASP A 92 7.03 2.41 1.70
CA ASP A 92 7.55 3.75 1.44
C ASP A 92 7.14 4.73 2.56
N ILE A 93 8.14 5.28 3.23
CA ILE A 93 7.95 6.18 4.37
C ILE A 93 7.45 7.57 3.92
N LEU A 94 7.82 8.02 2.72
CA LEU A 94 7.35 9.31 2.19
C LEU A 94 5.88 9.22 1.80
N LEU A 95 5.50 8.15 1.09
CA LEU A 95 4.10 7.86 0.79
C LEU A 95 3.27 7.76 2.07
N ALA A 96 3.79 7.04 3.07
CA ALA A 96 3.14 6.88 4.36
C ALA A 96 2.91 8.23 5.07
N ALA A 97 3.91 9.10 5.10
CA ALA A 97 3.80 10.42 5.73
C ALA A 97 2.73 11.29 5.06
N GLU A 98 2.65 11.26 3.73
CA GLU A 98 1.63 12.01 3.00
C GLU A 98 0.22 11.42 3.20
N ALA A 99 0.09 10.11 3.19
CA ALA A 99 -1.15 9.40 3.44
C ALA A 99 -1.72 9.71 4.84
N LEU A 100 -0.86 9.66 5.85
CA LEU A 100 -1.23 10.02 7.24
C LEU A 100 -1.71 11.46 7.37
N ARG A 101 -1.10 12.42 6.66
CA ARG A 101 -1.56 13.83 6.64
C ARG A 101 -2.97 13.96 6.07
N LYS A 102 -3.38 13.07 5.18
CA LYS A 102 -4.73 13.02 4.60
C LYS A 102 -5.74 12.25 5.45
N GLY A 103 -5.30 11.69 6.59
CA GLY A 103 -6.15 10.92 7.49
C GLY A 103 -6.37 9.46 7.07
N ALA A 104 -5.57 8.94 6.14
CA ALA A 104 -5.55 7.52 5.82
C ALA A 104 -4.82 6.73 6.92
N ALA A 105 -5.21 5.46 7.11
CA ALA A 105 -4.45 4.52 7.92
C ALA A 105 -3.34 3.89 7.08
N VAL A 106 -2.17 3.67 7.66
CA VAL A 106 -1.04 3.08 6.93
C VAL A 106 -0.52 1.85 7.64
N LEU A 107 -0.46 0.73 6.91
CA LEU A 107 0.13 -0.53 7.35
C LEU A 107 1.34 -0.89 6.50
N ARG A 108 2.37 -1.44 7.14
CA ARG A 108 3.49 -2.06 6.43
C ARG A 108 3.23 -3.54 6.16
N PRO A 109 3.85 -4.13 5.15
CA PRO A 109 3.72 -5.56 4.86
C PRO A 109 4.14 -6.50 6.00
N ASP A 110 4.93 -6.03 6.96
CA ASP A 110 5.31 -6.79 8.16
C ASP A 110 4.26 -6.76 9.29
N GLY A 111 3.15 -6.04 9.05
CA GLY A 111 2.05 -5.87 10.01
C GLY A 111 2.22 -4.70 10.98
N SER A 112 3.30 -3.94 10.89
CA SER A 112 3.46 -2.73 11.72
C SER A 112 2.63 -1.57 11.18
N GLU A 113 2.04 -0.79 12.08
CA GLU A 113 1.27 0.40 11.72
C GLU A 113 2.16 1.65 11.76
N LEU A 114 2.07 2.46 10.73
CA LEU A 114 2.63 3.80 10.71
C LEU A 114 1.55 4.79 11.14
N THR A 115 1.92 5.69 12.06
CA THR A 115 1.01 6.66 12.68
C THR A 115 1.65 8.04 12.71
N GLN A 116 0.87 9.08 12.95
CA GLN A 116 1.40 10.44 13.17
C GLN A 116 2.43 10.48 14.32
N ALA A 117 2.28 9.62 15.32
CA ALA A 117 3.18 9.57 16.47
C ALA A 117 4.55 8.95 16.16
N ASN A 118 4.63 7.99 15.23
CA ASN A 118 5.87 7.26 14.94
C ASN A 118 6.52 7.61 13.60
N ILE A 119 5.81 8.26 12.69
CA ILE A 119 6.31 8.55 11.34
C ILE A 119 7.55 9.45 11.33
N GLY A 120 7.65 10.40 12.27
CA GLY A 120 8.81 11.29 12.42
C GLY A 120 10.10 10.52 12.67
N ASN A 121 10.07 9.55 13.57
CA ASN A 121 11.24 8.69 13.84
C ASN A 121 11.61 7.83 12.64
N GLN A 122 10.62 7.35 11.88
CA GLN A 122 10.87 6.57 10.65
C GLN A 122 11.50 7.43 9.55
N LEU A 123 11.06 8.68 9.39
CA LEU A 123 11.66 9.63 8.46
C LEU A 123 13.12 9.92 8.83
N ALA A 124 13.37 10.26 10.10
CA ALA A 124 14.72 10.53 10.59
C ALA A 124 15.66 9.33 10.41
N SER A 125 15.18 8.12 10.70
CA SER A 125 15.96 6.89 10.49
C SER A 125 16.27 6.64 9.01
N ARG A 126 15.30 6.90 8.12
CA ARG A 126 15.46 6.79 6.67
C ARG A 126 16.55 7.74 6.16
N ASP A 127 16.48 9.01 6.58
CA ASP A 127 17.41 10.05 6.14
C ASP A 127 18.83 9.76 6.65
N LEU A 128 18.97 9.37 7.92
CA LEU A 128 20.25 8.93 8.49
C LEU A 128 20.84 7.74 7.71
N MET A 129 20.03 6.74 7.36
CA MET A 129 20.49 5.59 6.59
C MET A 129 20.85 5.95 5.14
N ALA A 130 20.21 6.95 4.55
CA ALA A 130 20.56 7.47 3.25
C ALA A 130 21.93 8.20 3.29
N ASP A 131 22.16 9.04 4.28
CA ASP A 131 23.42 9.75 4.50
C ASP A 131 24.58 8.79 4.76
N LEU A 132 24.35 7.77 5.61
CA LEU A 132 25.36 6.73 5.88
C LEU A 132 25.72 5.95 4.61
N ARG A 133 24.73 5.59 3.78
CA ARG A 133 25.01 4.90 2.51
C ARG A 133 25.76 5.78 1.51
N ALA A 134 25.48 7.09 1.48
CA ALA A 134 26.18 8.03 0.64
C ALA A 134 27.66 8.23 1.08
N ALA A 135 27.93 8.08 2.37
CA ALA A 135 29.27 8.21 2.96
C ALA A 135 30.10 6.92 2.93
N MET A 136 29.47 5.76 2.64
CA MET A 136 30.15 4.46 2.62
C MET A 136 30.74 4.13 1.24
N PRO A 137 31.90 3.44 1.18
CA PRO A 137 32.41 2.88 -0.06
C PRO A 137 31.38 1.89 -0.70
N LEU A 138 31.33 1.86 -2.02
CA LEU A 138 30.39 1.04 -2.82
C LEU A 138 30.32 -0.43 -2.42
N ASP A 139 31.41 -1.01 -1.92
CA ASP A 139 31.48 -2.41 -1.52
C ASP A 139 30.77 -2.73 -0.20
N MET A 140 30.65 -1.77 0.68
CA MET A 140 29.97 -1.89 1.98
C MET A 140 28.47 -1.53 1.90
N ALA A 141 28.06 -0.74 0.92
CA ALA A 141 26.67 -0.34 0.73
C ALA A 141 25.75 -1.52 0.36
N LYS A 142 26.32 -2.60 -0.17
CA LYS A 142 25.58 -3.83 -0.53
C LYS A 142 25.30 -4.76 0.66
N ALA A 143 25.98 -4.57 1.80
CA ALA A 143 25.85 -5.43 2.98
C ALA A 143 24.64 -5.11 3.87
N GLY A 144 23.95 -4.00 3.63
CA GLY A 144 22.78 -3.54 4.39
C GLY A 144 21.45 -4.12 3.91
N GLY A 145 21.39 -5.42 3.63
CA GLY A 145 20.14 -6.11 3.33
C GLY A 145 19.23 -6.11 4.56
N GLY A 146 18.06 -5.47 4.48
CA GLY A 146 17.04 -5.59 5.50
C GLY A 146 16.66 -7.05 5.74
N ARG A 147 16.11 -7.37 6.92
CA ARG A 147 15.62 -8.71 7.25
C ARG A 147 14.71 -9.24 6.14
N ALA A 148 14.95 -10.46 5.69
CA ALA A 148 14.12 -11.10 4.68
C ALA A 148 12.67 -11.23 5.19
N PHE A 149 11.71 -11.00 4.32
CA PHE A 149 10.29 -11.13 4.61
C PHE A 149 9.93 -12.58 4.95
N SER A 150 9.24 -12.81 6.07
CA SER A 150 8.98 -14.14 6.62
C SER A 150 7.51 -14.53 6.63
N SER A 151 7.21 -15.81 6.84
CA SER A 151 5.84 -16.29 7.06
C SER A 151 5.19 -15.71 8.30
N SER A 152 5.99 -15.41 9.34
CA SER A 152 5.52 -14.73 10.55
C SER A 152 5.06 -13.29 10.25
N ASP A 153 5.75 -12.59 9.32
CA ASP A 153 5.34 -11.26 8.88
C ASP A 153 3.98 -11.30 8.18
N ARG A 154 3.73 -12.32 7.34
CA ARG A 154 2.43 -12.54 6.72
C ARG A 154 1.31 -12.72 7.74
N GLY A 155 1.57 -13.52 8.78
CA GLY A 155 0.61 -13.74 9.87
C GLY A 155 0.27 -12.45 10.62
N ARG A 156 1.30 -11.68 11.01
CA ARG A 156 1.11 -10.38 11.67
C ARG A 156 0.38 -9.38 10.79
N PHE A 157 0.73 -9.31 9.51
CA PHE A 157 0.06 -8.45 8.55
C PHE A 157 -1.44 -8.79 8.41
N LYS A 158 -1.78 -10.07 8.24
CA LYS A 158 -3.19 -10.51 8.15
C LYS A 158 -3.98 -10.08 9.38
N GLN A 159 -3.43 -10.26 10.57
CA GLN A 159 -4.07 -9.87 11.82
C GLN A 159 -4.23 -8.35 11.91
N ALA A 160 -3.19 -7.59 11.60
CA ALA A 160 -3.21 -6.14 11.67
C ALA A 160 -4.21 -5.53 10.67
N LEU A 161 -4.22 -6.03 9.43
CA LEU A 161 -5.15 -5.56 8.42
C LEU A 161 -6.60 -5.93 8.76
N ASP A 162 -6.86 -7.14 9.25
CA ASP A 162 -8.18 -7.59 9.68
C ASP A 162 -8.75 -6.68 10.80
N GLN A 163 -7.92 -6.36 11.80
CA GLN A 163 -8.29 -5.45 12.88
C GLN A 163 -8.55 -4.03 12.37
N LYS A 164 -7.68 -3.52 11.49
CA LYS A 164 -7.82 -2.17 10.94
C LYS A 164 -9.08 -2.03 10.10
N VAL A 165 -9.38 -3.00 9.25
CA VAL A 165 -10.61 -3.01 8.45
C VAL A 165 -11.84 -3.01 9.37
N LYS A 166 -11.88 -3.85 10.40
CA LYS A 166 -12.98 -3.88 11.38
C LYS A 166 -13.20 -2.51 12.05
N GLN A 167 -12.13 -1.83 12.44
CA GLN A 167 -12.22 -0.49 13.05
C GLN A 167 -12.82 0.57 12.11
N LEU A 168 -12.58 0.44 10.80
CA LEU A 168 -13.03 1.43 9.82
C LEU A 168 -14.47 1.17 9.31
N ILE A 169 -14.95 -0.08 9.37
CA ILE A 169 -16.30 -0.43 8.92
C ILE A 169 -17.32 -0.46 10.08
N SER A 170 -16.84 -0.41 11.34
CA SER A 170 -17.70 -0.30 12.53
C SER A 170 -18.23 1.11 12.69
#